data_91cb7c17c8ff5f80761316ad4ad3d919
#
_entry.id   91cb7c17c8ff5f80761316ad4ad3d919
#
_cell.length_a   1.000
_cell.length_b   1.000
_cell.length_c   1.000
_cell.angle_alpha   90.00
_cell.angle_beta   90.00
_cell.angle_gamma   90.00
#
_symmetry.space_group_name_H-M   'P 1'
#
loop_
_entity.id
_entity.type
_entity.pdbx_description
1 polymer ?
#
loop_
_entity_poly.entity_id
_entity_poly.type
_entity_poly.pdbx_seq_one_letter_code
_entity_poly.pdbx_strand_id
1 'polypeptide(L)'
;MWTKAFFHSLQKETELTWKFFIKIEVDKFNYTAGQFIQIKINDLIRSYSIASFNENSNVVELIIVKLKGGEMSTLLFEKITVGDELEVKGPLGKFVLPDVIDNDIFFICTGTGLGPFRSMLKYINLKKINYQNIYLIFGTRTTQDILYFKEMNRLNNSMINFKYIPTLSREKWIGKSGYVHEQYLNILKNKSVNNPIFYLCGWR
;
A
#
# COMPACT_ATOMS: atom_id res chain seq x y z
N MET A 1 18.35 3.71 -14.72
CA MET A 1 18.69 2.47 -15.44
C MET A 1 17.55 1.48 -15.24
N TRP A 2 17.22 0.65 -16.22
CA TRP A 2 16.30 -0.47 -16.10
C TRP A 2 17.07 -1.68 -15.62
N THR A 3 16.48 -2.45 -14.72
CA THR A 3 17.07 -3.67 -14.13
C THR A 3 16.15 -4.84 -14.46
N LYS A 4 16.73 -5.94 -14.87
CA LYS A 4 16.03 -7.19 -15.12
C LYS A 4 15.36 -7.70 -13.84
N ALA A 5 14.15 -8.21 -13.98
CA ALA A 5 13.38 -8.76 -12.89
C ALA A 5 12.46 -9.89 -13.39
N PHE A 6 11.84 -10.60 -12.44
CA PHE A 6 10.98 -11.77 -12.74
C PHE A 6 9.71 -11.74 -11.91
N PHE A 7 8.62 -12.22 -12.46
CA PHE A 7 7.44 -12.56 -11.68
C PHE A 7 7.75 -13.75 -10.78
N HIS A 8 7.91 -13.47 -9.48
CA HIS A 8 8.28 -14.49 -8.50
C HIS A 8 7.08 -15.31 -8.01
N SER A 9 5.96 -14.64 -7.70
CA SER A 9 4.72 -15.29 -7.32
C SER A 9 3.53 -14.32 -7.41
N LEU A 10 2.33 -14.87 -7.46
CA LEU A 10 1.06 -14.15 -7.52
C LEU A 10 0.14 -14.69 -6.43
N GLN A 11 -0.62 -13.80 -5.79
CA GLN A 11 -1.60 -14.18 -4.79
C GLN A 11 -2.85 -13.31 -4.93
N LYS A 12 -4.01 -13.92 -5.04
CA LYS A 12 -5.29 -13.24 -5.02
C LYS A 12 -5.54 -12.66 -3.62
N GLU A 13 -5.84 -11.37 -3.54
CA GLU A 13 -6.22 -10.71 -2.29
C GLU A 13 -7.73 -10.49 -2.22
N THR A 14 -8.31 -9.95 -3.31
CA THR A 14 -9.76 -9.86 -3.52
C THR A 14 -10.08 -10.33 -4.94
N GLU A 15 -11.36 -10.30 -5.34
CA GLU A 15 -11.77 -10.71 -6.69
C GLU A 15 -11.01 -9.94 -7.79
N LEU A 16 -10.84 -8.63 -7.58
CA LEU A 16 -10.23 -7.73 -8.58
C LEU A 16 -8.82 -7.29 -8.22
N THR A 17 -8.30 -7.58 -7.03
CA THR A 17 -7.01 -7.06 -6.58
C THR A 17 -6.10 -8.20 -6.15
N TRP A 18 -4.90 -8.24 -6.76
CA TRP A 18 -3.92 -9.30 -6.52
C TRP A 18 -2.59 -8.72 -6.03
N LYS A 19 -1.85 -9.51 -5.29
CA LYS A 19 -0.47 -9.29 -4.89
C LYS A 19 0.46 -9.86 -5.94
N PHE A 20 1.36 -9.04 -6.42
CA PHE A 20 2.42 -9.43 -7.36
C PHE A 20 3.75 -9.34 -6.62
N PHE A 21 4.46 -10.44 -6.56
CA PHE A 21 5.81 -10.49 -6.00
C PHE A 21 6.81 -10.47 -7.15
N ILE A 22 7.66 -9.45 -7.16
CA ILE A 22 8.64 -9.22 -8.22
C ILE A 22 10.03 -9.43 -7.65
N LYS A 23 10.78 -10.38 -8.19
CA LYS A 23 12.19 -10.60 -7.86
C LYS A 23 13.06 -9.78 -8.79
N ILE A 24 13.78 -8.81 -8.25
CA ILE A 24 14.69 -7.93 -8.99
C ILE A 24 16.07 -8.60 -9.04
N GLU A 25 16.74 -8.57 -10.19
CA GLU A 25 18.04 -9.23 -10.41
C GLU A 25 19.19 -8.37 -9.84
N VAL A 26 19.19 -8.26 -8.52
CA VAL A 26 20.21 -7.65 -7.68
C VAL A 26 20.37 -8.46 -6.40
N ASP A 27 21.49 -8.35 -5.71
CA ASP A 27 21.69 -9.05 -4.42
C ASP A 27 20.69 -8.56 -3.37
N LYS A 28 20.45 -7.25 -3.35
CA LYS A 28 19.53 -6.58 -2.44
C LYS A 28 18.92 -5.37 -3.11
N PHE A 29 17.59 -5.22 -3.00
CA PHE A 29 16.89 -4.05 -3.47
C PHE A 29 16.58 -3.08 -2.32
N ASN A 30 17.43 -2.05 -2.19
CA ASN A 30 17.27 -1.04 -1.13
C ASN A 30 16.26 0.03 -1.54
N TYR A 31 15.27 0.28 -0.69
CA TYR A 31 14.26 1.32 -0.89
C TYR A 31 13.77 1.88 0.45
N THR A 32 13.23 3.07 0.42
CA THR A 32 12.54 3.68 1.56
C THR A 32 11.04 3.36 1.49
N ALA A 33 10.45 3.03 2.63
CA ALA A 33 9.01 2.73 2.71
C ALA A 33 8.16 3.89 2.17
N GLY A 34 7.22 3.57 1.28
CA GLY A 34 6.39 4.55 0.56
C GLY A 34 6.83 4.84 -0.88
N GLN A 35 8.05 4.44 -1.27
CA GLN A 35 8.51 4.54 -2.65
C GLN A 35 7.79 3.57 -3.59
N PHE A 36 7.98 3.78 -4.89
CA PHE A 36 7.40 2.99 -5.96
C PHE A 36 8.47 2.50 -6.94
N ILE A 37 8.09 1.56 -7.79
CA ILE A 37 8.85 1.14 -8.95
C ILE A 37 8.03 1.35 -10.23
N GLN A 38 8.72 1.49 -11.34
CA GLN A 38 8.14 1.34 -12.68
C GLN A 38 8.40 -0.07 -13.18
N ILE A 39 7.38 -0.70 -13.70
CA ILE A 39 7.47 -1.97 -14.43
C ILE A 39 7.34 -1.67 -15.92
N LYS A 40 8.22 -2.27 -16.70
CA LYS A 40 8.16 -2.26 -18.16
C LYS A 40 8.00 -3.70 -18.67
N ILE A 41 6.99 -3.91 -19.48
CA ILE A 41 6.71 -5.16 -20.21
C ILE A 41 6.43 -4.77 -21.65
N ASN A 42 7.26 -5.23 -22.58
CA ASN A 42 7.29 -4.71 -23.95
C ASN A 42 7.48 -3.18 -23.92
N ASP A 43 6.58 -2.43 -24.56
CA ASP A 43 6.60 -0.96 -24.59
C ASP A 43 5.72 -0.30 -23.51
N LEU A 44 5.03 -1.11 -22.70
CA LEU A 44 4.15 -0.60 -21.66
C LEU A 44 4.91 -0.35 -20.35
N ILE A 45 4.82 0.87 -19.86
CA ILE A 45 5.42 1.27 -18.59
C ILE A 45 4.33 1.73 -17.63
N ARG A 46 4.32 1.19 -16.39
CA ARG A 46 3.40 1.64 -15.32
C ARG A 46 4.12 1.68 -13.98
N SER A 47 3.69 2.61 -13.15
CA SER A 47 4.23 2.82 -11.80
C SER A 47 3.36 2.12 -10.75
N TYR A 48 4.01 1.43 -9.81
CA TYR A 48 3.35 0.73 -8.71
C TYR A 48 4.07 1.00 -7.40
N SER A 49 3.32 1.44 -6.39
CA SER A 49 3.87 1.60 -5.05
C SER A 49 4.30 0.26 -4.47
N ILE A 50 5.45 0.24 -3.80
CA ILE A 50 5.93 -0.94 -3.09
C ILE A 50 5.07 -1.12 -1.83
N ALA A 51 4.40 -2.25 -1.72
CA ALA A 51 3.50 -2.57 -0.60
C ALA A 51 4.19 -3.38 0.51
N SER A 52 5.40 -3.88 0.27
CA SER A 52 6.24 -4.57 1.26
C SER A 52 7.21 -3.61 1.95
N PHE A 53 7.80 -4.10 3.04
CA PHE A 53 9.08 -3.62 3.56
C PHE A 53 9.87 -4.82 4.07
N ASN A 54 11.05 -5.03 3.49
CA ASN A 54 11.96 -6.09 3.86
C ASN A 54 13.40 -5.66 3.55
N GLU A 55 14.25 -5.63 4.56
CA GLU A 55 15.59 -5.06 4.45
C GLU A 55 16.62 -5.94 3.71
N ASN A 56 16.40 -7.25 3.68
CA ASN A 56 17.37 -8.20 3.13
C ASN A 56 16.75 -9.02 1.99
N SER A 57 15.95 -8.36 1.16
CA SER A 57 15.26 -9.02 0.05
C SER A 57 15.45 -8.26 -1.25
N ASN A 58 15.54 -9.00 -2.32
CA ASN A 58 15.41 -8.49 -3.68
C ASN A 58 14.00 -8.74 -4.26
N VAL A 59 13.06 -9.19 -3.40
CA VAL A 59 11.66 -9.37 -3.78
C VAL A 59 10.82 -8.26 -3.18
N VAL A 60 10.08 -7.56 -4.03
CA VAL A 60 9.10 -6.54 -3.63
C VAL A 60 7.68 -7.04 -3.89
N GLU A 61 6.76 -6.64 -3.02
CA GLU A 61 5.33 -6.90 -3.17
C GLU A 61 4.63 -5.66 -3.70
N LEU A 62 3.83 -5.83 -4.72
CA LEU A 62 2.95 -4.80 -5.29
C LEU A 62 1.50 -5.26 -5.12
N ILE A 63 0.60 -4.31 -4.90
CA ILE A 63 -0.84 -4.57 -4.88
C ILE A 63 -1.47 -3.90 -6.11
N ILE A 64 -2.07 -4.70 -6.99
CA ILE A 64 -2.55 -4.25 -8.30
C ILE A 64 -4.01 -4.65 -8.47
N VAL A 65 -4.84 -3.69 -8.88
CA VAL A 65 -6.23 -3.94 -9.23
C VAL A 65 -6.37 -4.24 -10.73
N LYS A 66 -7.18 -5.24 -11.06
CA LYS A 66 -7.54 -5.56 -12.45
C LYS A 66 -8.47 -4.48 -13.01
N LEU A 67 -7.99 -3.73 -13.99
CA LEU A 67 -8.78 -2.72 -14.69
C LEU A 67 -9.31 -3.29 -16.01
N LYS A 68 -10.62 -3.26 -16.18
CA LYS A 68 -11.27 -3.71 -17.42
C LYS A 68 -10.79 -2.84 -18.60
N GLY A 69 -10.27 -3.48 -19.64
CA GLY A 69 -9.75 -2.79 -20.83
C GLY A 69 -8.38 -2.12 -20.66
N GLY A 70 -7.75 -2.26 -19.50
CA GLY A 70 -6.38 -1.76 -19.31
C GLY A 70 -5.35 -2.70 -19.92
N GLU A 71 -4.51 -2.22 -20.84
CA GLU A 71 -3.47 -3.02 -21.53
C GLU A 71 -2.54 -3.71 -20.53
N MET A 72 -1.96 -2.96 -19.59
CA MET A 72 -1.09 -3.53 -18.57
C MET A 72 -1.85 -4.51 -17.64
N SER A 73 -3.13 -4.23 -17.32
CA SER A 73 -3.96 -5.17 -16.56
C SER A 73 -4.16 -6.49 -17.32
N THR A 74 -4.44 -6.43 -18.62
CA THR A 74 -4.59 -7.62 -19.45
C THR A 74 -3.30 -8.44 -19.46
N LEU A 75 -2.14 -7.80 -19.61
CA LEU A 75 -0.85 -8.49 -19.54
C LEU A 75 -0.66 -9.15 -18.17
N LEU A 76 -0.77 -8.39 -17.08
CA LEU A 76 -0.48 -8.85 -15.72
C LEU A 76 -1.41 -9.95 -15.23
N PHE A 77 -2.69 -9.93 -15.61
CA PHE A 77 -3.68 -10.85 -15.06
C PHE A 77 -4.04 -12.02 -15.99
N GLU A 78 -3.72 -11.94 -17.27
CA GLU A 78 -4.18 -12.93 -18.26
C GLU A 78 -3.06 -13.57 -19.09
N LYS A 79 -1.89 -12.92 -19.18
CA LYS A 79 -0.82 -13.41 -20.08
C LYS A 79 0.46 -13.77 -19.35
N ILE A 80 0.77 -13.12 -18.22
CA ILE A 80 2.01 -13.34 -17.49
C ILE A 80 1.91 -14.53 -16.56
N THR A 81 2.99 -15.29 -16.48
CA THR A 81 3.16 -16.43 -15.61
C THR A 81 4.35 -16.22 -14.66
N VAL A 82 4.40 -17.02 -13.59
CA VAL A 82 5.55 -17.05 -12.68
C VAL A 82 6.79 -17.48 -13.44
N GLY A 83 7.87 -16.72 -13.31
CA GLY A 83 9.13 -16.93 -14.01
C GLY A 83 9.32 -16.03 -15.25
N ASP A 84 8.26 -15.39 -15.75
CA ASP A 84 8.38 -14.46 -16.88
C ASP A 84 9.22 -13.24 -16.51
N GLU A 85 9.98 -12.77 -17.52
CA GLU A 85 10.89 -11.64 -17.40
C GLU A 85 10.16 -10.31 -17.59
N LEU A 86 10.62 -9.30 -16.86
CA LEU A 86 10.23 -7.91 -17.00
C LEU A 86 11.40 -6.99 -16.66
N GLU A 87 11.26 -5.71 -16.92
CA GLU A 87 12.22 -4.70 -16.50
C GLU A 87 11.62 -3.81 -15.39
N VAL A 88 12.45 -3.51 -14.40
CA VAL A 88 12.09 -2.61 -13.29
C VAL A 88 13.00 -1.40 -13.27
N LYS A 89 12.43 -0.23 -13.04
CA LYS A 89 13.17 1.00 -12.71
C LYS A 89 12.74 1.49 -11.34
N GLY A 90 13.69 1.68 -10.44
CA GLY A 90 13.44 2.13 -9.08
C GLY A 90 14.63 1.92 -8.15
N PRO A 91 14.48 2.23 -6.83
CA PRO A 91 13.25 2.84 -6.27
C PRO A 91 13.09 4.30 -6.71
N LEU A 92 11.85 4.78 -6.74
CA LEU A 92 11.49 6.13 -7.16
C LEU A 92 10.51 6.76 -6.16
N GLY A 93 10.44 8.10 -6.17
CA GLY A 93 9.48 8.86 -5.40
C GLY A 93 9.99 9.39 -4.06
N LYS A 94 9.29 10.44 -3.59
CA LYS A 94 9.54 11.14 -2.33
C LYS A 94 8.36 11.06 -1.36
N PHE A 95 7.43 10.16 -1.59
CA PHE A 95 6.28 9.91 -0.72
C PHE A 95 6.73 8.98 0.42
N VAL A 96 7.48 9.55 1.37
CA VAL A 96 8.14 8.84 2.48
C VAL A 96 7.82 9.50 3.81
N LEU A 97 8.07 8.79 4.90
CA LEU A 97 7.95 9.34 6.25
C LEU A 97 9.07 10.36 6.51
N PRO A 98 8.85 11.33 7.41
CA PRO A 98 9.94 12.17 7.92
C PRO A 98 10.89 11.33 8.79
N ASP A 99 12.12 11.81 8.95
CA ASP A 99 13.14 11.12 9.76
C ASP A 99 12.73 11.01 11.24
N VAL A 100 12.00 12.00 11.74
CA VAL A 100 11.42 12.02 13.09
C VAL A 100 9.91 12.21 12.99
N ILE A 101 9.16 11.39 13.73
CA ILE A 101 7.70 11.40 13.71
C ILE A 101 7.17 12.01 15.02
N ASP A 102 7.20 13.34 15.11
CA ASP A 102 6.69 14.10 16.27
C ASP A 102 5.23 14.55 16.10
N ASN A 103 4.64 14.25 14.95
CA ASN A 103 3.32 14.66 14.54
C ASN A 103 2.35 13.48 14.61
N ASP A 104 1.05 13.79 14.70
CA ASP A 104 0.01 12.81 14.40
C ASP A 104 -0.06 12.58 12.90
N ILE A 105 -0.02 11.32 12.46
CA ILE A 105 -0.04 10.96 11.05
C ILE A 105 -1.41 10.42 10.65
N PHE A 106 -1.93 10.97 9.56
CA PHE A 106 -3.14 10.50 8.91
C PHE A 106 -2.80 9.87 7.56
N PHE A 107 -2.84 8.55 7.48
CA PHE A 107 -2.82 7.80 6.24
C PHE A 107 -4.24 7.65 5.72
N ILE A 108 -4.57 8.33 4.65
CA ILE A 108 -5.91 8.34 4.05
C ILE A 108 -5.82 7.71 2.68
N CYS A 109 -6.49 6.58 2.49
CA CYS A 109 -6.40 5.86 1.23
C CYS A 109 -7.70 5.20 0.79
N THR A 110 -7.76 4.89 -0.52
CA THR A 110 -8.80 4.08 -1.12
C THR A 110 -8.17 3.01 -2.02
N GLY A 111 -8.74 1.81 -2.03
CA GLY A 111 -8.28 0.72 -2.87
C GLY A 111 -6.78 0.43 -2.74
N THR A 112 -6.09 0.27 -3.86
CA THR A 112 -4.64 -0.03 -3.90
C THR A 112 -3.74 1.09 -3.37
N GLY A 113 -4.29 2.28 -3.08
CA GLY A 113 -3.59 3.33 -2.36
C GLY A 113 -3.13 2.95 -0.94
N LEU A 114 -3.59 1.81 -0.43
CA LEU A 114 -3.09 1.22 0.80
C LEU A 114 -1.63 0.75 0.69
N GLY A 115 -1.14 0.44 -0.51
CA GLY A 115 0.20 -0.11 -0.73
C GLY A 115 1.34 0.64 -0.04
N PRO A 116 1.56 1.93 -0.34
CA PRO A 116 2.65 2.70 0.30
C PRO A 116 2.49 2.80 1.81
N PHE A 117 1.28 2.91 2.34
CA PHE A 117 1.04 2.99 3.79
C PHE A 117 1.30 1.66 4.48
N ARG A 118 0.97 0.54 3.84
CA ARG A 118 1.35 -0.79 4.36
C ARG A 118 2.87 -0.94 4.45
N SER A 119 3.60 -0.49 3.45
CA SER A 119 5.07 -0.45 3.48
C SER A 119 5.59 0.38 4.67
N MET A 120 5.05 1.60 4.85
CA MET A 120 5.40 2.49 5.97
C MET A 120 5.08 1.88 7.33
N LEU A 121 3.91 1.28 7.52
CA LEU A 121 3.52 0.63 8.77
C LEU A 121 4.40 -0.58 9.08
N LYS A 122 4.77 -1.37 8.06
CA LYS A 122 5.73 -2.48 8.23
C LYS A 122 7.10 -1.97 8.65
N TYR A 123 7.59 -0.88 8.05
CA TYR A 123 8.83 -0.22 8.43
C TYR A 123 8.80 0.24 9.88
N ILE A 124 7.77 1.01 10.28
CA ILE A 124 7.59 1.51 11.66
C ILE A 124 7.59 0.35 12.65
N ASN A 125 6.79 -0.70 12.39
CA ASN A 125 6.67 -1.84 13.28
C ASN A 125 7.98 -2.65 13.37
N LEU A 126 8.66 -2.91 12.24
CA LEU A 126 9.90 -3.67 12.20
C LEU A 126 11.05 -2.93 12.90
N LYS A 127 11.17 -1.64 12.65
CA LYS A 127 12.25 -0.79 13.18
C LYS A 127 11.96 -0.22 14.56
N LYS A 128 10.76 -0.46 15.10
CA LYS A 128 10.32 0.10 16.38
C LYS A 128 10.45 1.64 16.41
N ILE A 129 10.08 2.28 15.31
CA ILE A 129 10.13 3.74 15.20
C ILE A 129 9.13 4.35 16.18
N ASN A 130 9.57 5.34 16.93
CA ASN A 130 8.71 6.12 17.83
C ASN A 130 7.80 7.02 16.99
N TYR A 131 6.54 7.14 17.41
CA TYR A 131 5.55 8.04 16.82
C TYR A 131 4.50 8.45 17.86
N GLN A 132 3.76 9.53 17.60
CA GLN A 132 2.69 10.01 18.47
C GLN A 132 1.40 9.21 18.26
N ASN A 133 0.63 9.53 17.23
CA ASN A 133 -0.55 8.78 16.82
C ASN A 133 -0.50 8.54 15.30
N ILE A 134 -0.93 7.36 14.88
CA ILE A 134 -1.11 7.04 13.46
C ILE A 134 -2.56 6.59 13.24
N TYR A 135 -3.23 7.23 12.30
CA TYR A 135 -4.58 6.89 11.86
C TYR A 135 -4.53 6.40 10.42
N LEU A 136 -4.82 5.12 10.18
CA LEU A 136 -5.01 4.58 8.84
C LEU A 136 -6.51 4.55 8.53
N ILE A 137 -6.97 5.46 7.68
CA ILE A 137 -8.35 5.55 7.23
C ILE A 137 -8.41 4.98 5.83
N PHE A 138 -8.98 3.78 5.70
CA PHE A 138 -9.04 3.03 4.46
C PHE A 138 -10.47 2.95 3.94
N GLY A 139 -10.72 3.57 2.79
CA GLY A 139 -12.01 3.55 2.12
C GLY A 139 -12.10 2.49 1.03
N THR A 140 -13.19 1.72 1.04
CA THR A 140 -13.52 0.83 -0.05
C THR A 140 -15.03 0.70 -0.22
N ARG A 141 -15.51 -0.12 -1.15
CA ARG A 141 -16.95 -0.21 -1.46
C ARG A 141 -17.66 -1.17 -0.54
N THR A 142 -17.14 -2.40 -0.43
CA THR A 142 -17.77 -3.52 0.29
C THR A 142 -16.74 -4.23 1.17
N THR A 143 -17.21 -5.11 2.03
CA THR A 143 -16.34 -5.95 2.90
C THR A 143 -15.40 -6.84 2.09
N GLN A 144 -15.85 -7.31 0.92
CA GLN A 144 -15.05 -8.17 0.03
C GLN A 144 -13.88 -7.44 -0.63
N ASP A 145 -13.93 -6.10 -0.66
CA ASP A 145 -12.88 -5.26 -1.24
C ASP A 145 -11.85 -4.80 -0.21
N ILE A 146 -11.98 -5.18 1.06
CA ILE A 146 -11.04 -4.77 2.11
C ILE A 146 -9.70 -5.49 1.92
N LEU A 147 -8.66 -4.71 1.61
CA LEU A 147 -7.31 -5.23 1.42
C LEU A 147 -6.59 -5.42 2.75
N TYR A 148 -5.82 -6.50 2.88
CA TYR A 148 -4.98 -6.84 4.04
C TYR A 148 -5.71 -6.77 5.39
N PHE A 149 -7.00 -7.07 5.43
CA PHE A 149 -7.85 -6.87 6.62
C PHE A 149 -7.28 -7.53 7.89
N LYS A 150 -6.87 -8.80 7.78
CA LYS A 150 -6.30 -9.54 8.93
C LYS A 150 -4.96 -8.94 9.40
N GLU A 151 -4.14 -8.47 8.47
CA GLU A 151 -2.83 -7.87 8.78
C GLU A 151 -3.02 -6.52 9.46
N MET A 152 -3.86 -5.65 8.91
CA MET A 152 -4.12 -4.32 9.48
C MET A 152 -4.76 -4.41 10.88
N ASN A 153 -5.66 -5.36 11.11
CA ASN A 153 -6.22 -5.61 12.45
C ASN A 153 -5.16 -6.11 13.43
N ARG A 154 -4.24 -6.99 13.01
CA ARG A 154 -3.12 -7.39 13.86
C ARG A 154 -2.25 -6.20 14.26
N LEU A 155 -1.89 -5.34 13.32
CA LEU A 155 -1.12 -4.13 13.60
C LEU A 155 -1.90 -3.20 14.54
N ASN A 156 -3.20 -3.02 14.33
CA ASN A 156 -4.07 -2.22 15.21
C ASN A 156 -4.09 -2.72 16.66
N ASN A 157 -3.98 -4.03 16.85
CA ASN A 157 -3.97 -4.63 18.19
C ASN A 157 -2.58 -4.65 18.84
N SER A 158 -1.51 -4.60 18.06
CA SER A 158 -0.13 -4.72 18.55
C SER A 158 0.65 -3.42 18.61
N MET A 159 0.31 -2.44 17.77
CA MET A 159 0.99 -1.14 17.73
C MET A 159 0.26 -0.14 18.64
N ILE A 160 0.97 0.39 19.63
CA ILE A 160 0.44 1.42 20.53
C ILE A 160 0.17 2.69 19.71
N ASN A 161 -0.97 3.38 19.98
CA ASN A 161 -1.36 4.63 19.31
C ASN A 161 -1.55 4.49 17.78
N PHE A 162 -1.69 3.29 17.24
CA PHE A 162 -2.13 3.06 15.88
C PHE A 162 -3.63 2.74 15.84
N LYS A 163 -4.35 3.37 14.90
CA LYS A 163 -5.79 3.14 14.68
C LYS A 163 -6.05 2.82 13.21
N TYR A 164 -6.56 1.61 12.97
CA TYR A 164 -7.06 1.19 11.68
C TYR A 164 -8.57 1.43 11.59
N ILE A 165 -9.00 2.21 10.59
CA ILE A 165 -10.39 2.64 10.41
C ILE A 165 -10.83 2.33 8.98
N PRO A 166 -11.20 1.06 8.70
CA PRO A 166 -11.81 0.72 7.42
C PRO A 166 -13.23 1.29 7.35
N THR A 167 -13.57 1.92 6.23
CA THR A 167 -14.89 2.51 5.99
C THR A 167 -15.45 2.07 4.64
N LEU A 168 -16.74 1.71 4.61
CA LEU A 168 -17.43 1.20 3.43
C LEU A 168 -18.43 2.19 2.89
N SER A 169 -18.34 2.48 1.59
CA SER A 169 -19.22 3.46 0.94
C SER A 169 -20.52 2.86 0.36
N ARG A 170 -20.60 1.53 0.21
CA ARG A 170 -21.74 0.88 -0.47
C ARG A 170 -22.35 -0.30 0.32
N GLU A 171 -21.85 -0.54 1.52
CA GLU A 171 -22.33 -1.65 2.35
C GLU A 171 -22.43 -1.19 3.80
N LYS A 172 -23.52 -1.59 4.49
CA LYS A 172 -23.64 -1.45 5.95
C LYS A 172 -22.98 -2.67 6.60
N TRP A 173 -22.14 -2.44 7.58
CA TRP A 173 -21.41 -3.48 8.29
C TRP A 173 -21.15 -3.07 9.75
N ILE A 174 -20.46 -3.90 10.53
CA ILE A 174 -20.16 -3.62 11.95
C ILE A 174 -19.16 -2.48 12.17
N GLY A 175 -18.40 -2.09 11.13
CA GLY A 175 -17.42 -0.99 11.17
C GLY A 175 -18.00 0.34 10.70
N LYS A 176 -17.13 1.23 10.23
CA LYS A 176 -17.51 2.55 9.74
C LYS A 176 -18.10 2.49 8.33
N SER A 177 -19.18 3.25 8.10
CA SER A 177 -19.78 3.45 6.76
C SER A 177 -19.60 4.90 6.33
N GLY A 178 -19.73 5.16 5.02
CA GLY A 178 -19.52 6.47 4.41
C GLY A 178 -18.15 6.61 3.75
N TYR A 179 -17.63 7.82 3.69
CA TYR A 179 -16.40 8.16 3.00
C TYR A 179 -15.25 8.48 3.96
N VAL A 180 -14.03 8.36 3.49
CA VAL A 180 -12.81 8.59 4.29
C VAL A 180 -12.75 9.99 4.93
N HIS A 181 -13.26 11.01 4.24
CA HIS A 181 -13.25 12.38 4.76
C HIS A 181 -14.13 12.55 6.01
N GLU A 182 -15.24 11.86 6.10
CA GLU A 182 -16.10 11.88 7.30
C GLU A 182 -15.35 11.35 8.53
N GLN A 183 -14.52 10.32 8.33
CA GLN A 183 -13.80 9.69 9.41
C GLN A 183 -12.67 10.58 9.96
N TYR A 184 -11.83 11.17 9.11
CA TYR A 184 -10.78 12.05 9.61
C TYR A 184 -11.33 13.36 10.18
N LEU A 185 -12.39 13.94 9.58
CA LEU A 185 -13.05 15.12 10.14
C LEU A 185 -13.63 14.85 11.54
N ASN A 186 -14.21 13.67 11.75
CA ASN A 186 -14.70 13.27 13.06
C ASN A 186 -13.56 13.14 14.10
N ILE A 187 -12.40 12.62 13.70
CA ILE A 187 -11.23 12.56 14.60
C ILE A 187 -10.76 13.96 14.95
N LEU A 188 -10.60 14.85 13.96
CA LEU A 188 -10.16 16.23 14.19
C LEU A 188 -11.09 17.03 15.10
N LYS A 189 -12.40 16.77 15.03
CA LYS A 189 -13.40 17.44 15.89
C LYS A 189 -13.39 16.95 17.34
N ASN A 190 -13.12 15.68 17.55
CA ASN A 190 -13.36 15.01 18.83
C ASN A 190 -12.10 14.63 19.60
N LYS A 191 -10.92 14.91 19.06
CA LYS A 191 -9.63 14.61 19.69
C LYS A 191 -8.68 15.80 19.61
N SER A 192 -7.86 15.94 20.65
CA SER A 192 -6.68 16.79 20.54
C SER A 192 -5.69 16.11 19.58
N VAL A 193 -5.41 16.76 18.45
CA VAL A 193 -4.51 16.27 17.40
C VAL A 193 -3.28 17.18 17.37
N ASN A 194 -2.10 16.59 17.43
CA ASN A 194 -0.84 17.33 17.48
C ASN A 194 -0.25 17.53 16.09
N ASN A 195 -0.36 18.74 15.55
CA ASN A 195 0.27 19.19 14.30
C ASN A 195 0.21 18.12 13.19
N PRO A 196 -0.97 17.76 12.68
CA PRO A 196 -1.17 16.56 11.86
C PRO A 196 -0.52 16.65 10.49
N ILE A 197 0.11 15.55 10.05
CA ILE A 197 0.58 15.34 8.69
C ILE A 197 -0.38 14.39 7.97
N PHE A 198 -0.87 14.82 6.80
CA PHE A 198 -1.79 14.06 5.97
C PHE A 198 -1.07 13.46 4.76
N TYR A 199 -1.11 12.13 4.66
CA TYR A 199 -0.69 11.39 3.48
C TYR A 199 -1.93 10.85 2.77
N LEU A 200 -2.09 11.21 1.50
CA LEU A 200 -3.24 10.80 0.69
C LEU A 200 -2.80 9.95 -0.48
N CYS A 201 -3.40 8.78 -0.64
CA CYS A 201 -3.13 7.90 -1.77
C CYS A 201 -4.39 7.12 -2.16
N GLY A 202 -4.72 7.05 -3.44
CA GLY A 202 -5.88 6.30 -3.93
C GLY A 202 -6.54 6.91 -5.15
N TRP A 203 -7.71 6.40 -5.47
CA TRP A 203 -8.51 6.85 -6.60
C TRP A 203 -9.36 8.07 -6.22
N ARG A 204 -9.57 8.91 -7.22
CA ARG A 204 -10.56 10.00 -7.15
C ARG A 204 -11.98 9.47 -7.33
#